data_f769949a1a7412288f31dafc9cdb8f42
#
_entry.id   f769949a1a7412288f31dafc9cdb8f42
#
_cell.length_a   1.000
_cell.length_b   1.000
_cell.length_c   1.000
_cell.angle_alpha   90.00
_cell.angle_beta   90.00
_cell.angle_gamma   90.00
#
_symmetry.space_group_name_H-M   'P 1'
#
loop_
_entity.id
_entity.type
_entity.pdbx_description
1 polymer ?
#
loop_
_entity_poly.entity_id
_entity_poly.type
_entity_poly.pdbx_seq_one_letter_code
_entity_poly.pdbx_strand_id
1 'polypeptide(L)'
;FSLVDSAGTSTAISANVTTTDLTALATAINDQTGKTGVTAALNLTKDGIELTDASGEDIKMLDFNSSAANTSNAVSMNVTGNEAGTISLSKGGSATANFDSTVIGGEVTFKSSANTFTVSTDVAAEDGGLFNTDASVLNSSSLSNVASLDISTVAGANSAIDIVDGALATIDANRADLGAIQNRFTSTISNLSVSVENISAARGRIQDTDFAS
;
A
#
# COMPACT_ATOMS: atom_id res chain seq x y z
N PHE A 1 -5.21 -29.11 2.88
CA PHE A 1 -6.03 -27.95 3.17
C PHE A 1 -6.78 -27.52 1.93
N SER A 2 -7.75 -26.66 2.12
CA SER A 2 -8.49 -26.04 1.01
C SER A 2 -8.25 -24.52 1.05
N LEU A 3 -8.18 -23.91 -0.13
CA LEU A 3 -8.29 -22.46 -0.31
C LEU A 3 -9.72 -22.12 -0.73
N VAL A 4 -10.26 -21.04 -0.17
CA VAL A 4 -11.64 -20.60 -0.47
C VAL A 4 -11.58 -19.27 -1.19
N ASP A 5 -12.25 -19.18 -2.33
CA ASP A 5 -12.38 -17.95 -3.12
C ASP A 5 -13.38 -16.95 -2.50
N SER A 6 -13.50 -15.77 -3.09
CA SER A 6 -14.46 -14.73 -2.69
C SER A 6 -15.92 -15.16 -2.77
N ALA A 7 -16.24 -16.09 -3.67
CA ALA A 7 -17.59 -16.65 -3.82
C ALA A 7 -17.91 -17.73 -2.76
N GLY A 8 -16.93 -18.09 -1.90
CA GLY A 8 -17.08 -19.14 -0.90
C GLY A 8 -16.84 -20.55 -1.43
N THR A 9 -16.27 -20.69 -2.65
CA THR A 9 -15.99 -22.01 -3.23
C THR A 9 -14.66 -22.54 -2.70
N SER A 10 -14.70 -23.74 -2.10
CA SER A 10 -13.52 -24.40 -1.55
C SER A 10 -12.80 -25.19 -2.64
N THR A 11 -11.49 -24.94 -2.81
CA THR A 11 -10.61 -25.68 -3.71
C THR A 11 -9.54 -26.42 -2.91
N ALA A 12 -9.56 -27.75 -3.00
CA ALA A 12 -8.60 -28.58 -2.28
C ALA A 12 -7.18 -28.47 -2.86
N ILE A 13 -6.19 -28.25 -2.01
CA ILE A 13 -4.77 -28.21 -2.33
C ILE A 13 -4.10 -29.40 -1.64
N SER A 14 -3.37 -30.20 -2.42
CA SER A 14 -2.64 -31.36 -1.91
C SER A 14 -1.28 -31.45 -2.59
N ALA A 15 -0.23 -31.65 -1.79
CA ALA A 15 1.14 -31.82 -2.28
C ALA A 15 1.94 -32.68 -1.31
N ASN A 16 2.94 -33.39 -1.83
CA ASN A 16 3.96 -34.06 -1.05
C ASN A 16 5.12 -33.09 -0.80
N VAL A 17 5.35 -32.72 0.44
CA VAL A 17 6.37 -31.74 0.83
C VAL A 17 7.24 -32.27 1.95
N THR A 18 8.41 -31.66 2.08
CA THR A 18 9.29 -31.82 3.25
C THR A 18 9.37 -30.49 3.99
N THR A 19 9.93 -30.48 5.19
CA THR A 19 10.15 -29.25 5.96
C THR A 19 11.18 -28.30 5.34
N THR A 20 11.93 -28.78 4.34
CA THR A 20 13.00 -28.03 3.65
C THR A 20 12.73 -27.77 2.18
N ASP A 21 11.62 -28.31 1.65
CA ASP A 21 11.24 -28.10 0.25
C ASP A 21 9.71 -28.10 0.09
N LEU A 22 9.16 -26.92 -0.15
CA LEU A 22 7.75 -26.64 -0.39
C LEU A 22 7.42 -26.40 -1.88
N THR A 23 8.36 -26.72 -2.79
CA THR A 23 8.17 -26.46 -4.24
C THR A 23 6.91 -27.10 -4.80
N ALA A 24 6.63 -28.36 -4.42
CA ALA A 24 5.43 -29.06 -4.86
C ALA A 24 4.14 -28.39 -4.36
N LEU A 25 4.17 -27.79 -3.16
CA LEU A 25 3.01 -27.08 -2.60
C LEU A 25 2.79 -25.75 -3.33
N ALA A 26 3.84 -24.99 -3.59
CA ALA A 26 3.73 -23.75 -4.37
C ALA A 26 3.19 -24.02 -5.77
N THR A 27 3.64 -25.07 -6.43
CA THR A 27 3.12 -25.50 -7.73
C THR A 27 1.63 -25.87 -7.65
N ALA A 28 1.23 -26.68 -6.66
CA ALA A 28 -0.15 -27.10 -6.50
C ALA A 28 -1.11 -25.92 -6.22
N ILE A 29 -0.64 -24.87 -5.50
CA ILE A 29 -1.42 -23.64 -5.30
C ILE A 29 -1.53 -22.88 -6.62
N ASN A 30 -0.40 -22.67 -7.32
CA ASN A 30 -0.37 -21.92 -8.57
C ASN A 30 -1.21 -22.59 -9.70
N ASP A 31 -1.29 -23.92 -9.72
CA ASP A 31 -2.17 -24.65 -10.64
C ASP A 31 -3.67 -24.36 -10.42
N GLN A 32 -4.02 -23.89 -9.23
CA GLN A 32 -5.40 -23.53 -8.87
C GLN A 32 -5.66 -22.03 -8.83
N THR A 33 -4.68 -21.18 -9.16
CA THR A 33 -4.80 -19.71 -9.12
C THR A 33 -6.04 -19.21 -9.89
N GLY A 34 -6.35 -19.81 -11.04
CA GLY A 34 -7.52 -19.44 -11.84
C GLY A 34 -8.87 -19.66 -11.14
N LYS A 35 -8.90 -20.43 -10.04
CA LYS A 35 -10.12 -20.68 -9.24
C LYS A 35 -10.07 -19.95 -7.89
N THR A 36 -8.87 -19.83 -7.32
CA THR A 36 -8.71 -19.32 -5.96
C THR A 36 -8.32 -17.84 -5.92
N GLY A 37 -7.82 -17.26 -7.03
CA GLY A 37 -7.22 -15.93 -7.06
C GLY A 37 -5.81 -15.87 -6.43
N VAL A 38 -5.43 -16.89 -5.64
CA VAL A 38 -4.20 -16.89 -4.85
C VAL A 38 -3.02 -17.40 -5.67
N THR A 39 -1.90 -16.69 -5.59
CA THR A 39 -0.60 -17.11 -6.12
C THR A 39 0.36 -17.43 -5.00
N ALA A 40 1.34 -18.30 -5.26
CA ALA A 40 2.34 -18.74 -4.31
C ALA A 40 3.75 -18.52 -4.85
N ALA A 41 4.59 -17.84 -4.08
CA ALA A 41 6.02 -17.66 -4.33
C ALA A 41 6.84 -18.34 -3.23
N LEU A 42 7.93 -19.02 -3.62
CA LEU A 42 8.86 -19.62 -2.66
C LEU A 42 9.84 -18.58 -2.15
N ASN A 43 10.21 -18.69 -0.87
CA ASN A 43 11.38 -18.00 -0.37
C ASN A 43 12.68 -18.59 -0.91
N LEU A 44 13.81 -17.93 -0.69
CA LEU A 44 15.13 -18.35 -1.19
C LEU A 44 15.58 -19.73 -0.66
N THR A 45 15.14 -20.10 0.53
CA THR A 45 15.48 -21.36 1.22
C THR A 45 14.51 -22.50 0.90
N LYS A 46 13.40 -22.21 0.20
CA LYS A 46 12.32 -23.12 -0.19
C LYS A 46 11.55 -23.77 0.97
N ASP A 47 11.77 -23.31 2.17
CA ASP A 47 11.10 -23.76 3.40
C ASP A 47 9.90 -22.88 3.80
N GLY A 48 9.63 -21.83 3.03
CA GLY A 48 8.50 -20.91 3.18
C GLY A 48 7.85 -20.56 1.85
N ILE A 49 6.57 -20.25 1.90
CA ILE A 49 5.76 -19.81 0.76
C ILE A 49 5.09 -18.50 1.15
N GLU A 50 5.22 -17.51 0.29
CA GLU A 50 4.42 -16.29 0.33
C GLU A 50 3.18 -16.47 -0.55
N LEU A 51 2.00 -16.25 0.03
CA LEU A 51 0.73 -16.28 -0.68
C LEU A 51 0.26 -14.86 -0.94
N THR A 52 -0.18 -14.60 -2.15
CA THR A 52 -0.69 -13.28 -2.54
C THR A 52 -2.00 -13.43 -3.29
N ASP A 53 -3.01 -12.67 -2.89
CA ASP A 53 -4.20 -12.41 -3.68
C ASP A 53 -4.11 -10.99 -4.25
N ALA A 54 -4.01 -10.87 -5.58
CA ALA A 54 -3.85 -9.58 -6.25
C ALA A 54 -5.14 -8.73 -6.24
N SER A 55 -6.29 -9.33 -5.95
CA SER A 55 -7.56 -8.63 -5.80
C SER A 55 -7.73 -7.99 -4.43
N GLY A 56 -6.87 -8.31 -3.47
CA GLY A 56 -6.93 -7.83 -2.10
C GLY A 56 -7.99 -8.52 -1.25
N GLU A 57 -8.48 -9.68 -1.70
CA GLU A 57 -9.45 -10.46 -0.94
C GLU A 57 -8.79 -11.27 0.17
N ASP A 58 -9.59 -11.69 1.15
CA ASP A 58 -9.13 -12.52 2.24
C ASP A 58 -8.62 -13.87 1.75
N ILE A 59 -7.43 -14.28 2.16
CA ILE A 59 -6.92 -15.64 1.94
C ILE A 59 -7.43 -16.54 3.04
N LYS A 60 -8.35 -17.43 2.70
CA LYS A 60 -8.98 -18.38 3.63
C LYS A 60 -8.41 -19.77 3.42
N MET A 61 -7.77 -20.30 4.46
CA MET A 61 -7.23 -21.66 4.49
C MET A 61 -8.06 -22.50 5.45
N LEU A 62 -8.67 -23.58 4.95
CA LEU A 62 -9.52 -24.46 5.75
C LEU A 62 -8.99 -25.89 5.72
N ASP A 63 -9.32 -26.63 6.78
CA ASP A 63 -9.12 -28.08 6.89
C ASP A 63 -7.65 -28.50 6.67
N PHE A 64 -6.71 -27.85 7.35
CA PHE A 64 -5.31 -28.29 7.28
C PHE A 64 -5.18 -29.71 7.78
N ASN A 65 -4.66 -30.58 6.93
CA ASN A 65 -4.46 -31.98 7.23
C ASN A 65 -3.14 -32.48 6.65
N SER A 66 -2.54 -33.44 7.34
CA SER A 66 -1.32 -34.11 6.88
C SER A 66 -1.50 -35.62 6.92
N SER A 67 -1.05 -36.32 5.88
CA SER A 67 -1.02 -37.77 5.82
C SER A 67 0.13 -38.38 6.65
N ALA A 68 1.05 -37.57 7.18
CA ALA A 68 2.12 -38.08 8.04
C ALA A 68 1.54 -38.80 9.24
N ALA A 69 2.00 -40.03 9.44
CA ALA A 69 1.55 -40.88 10.53
C ALA A 69 2.11 -40.34 11.85
N ASN A 70 1.35 -39.44 12.48
CA ASN A 70 1.68 -38.97 13.82
C ASN A 70 0.42 -38.87 14.66
N THR A 71 0.47 -39.52 15.81
CA THR A 71 -0.61 -39.58 16.78
C THR A 71 -0.66 -38.38 17.72
N SER A 72 0.26 -37.45 17.56
CA SER A 72 0.36 -36.25 18.40
C SER A 72 0.60 -35.07 17.49
N ASN A 73 -0.21 -34.04 17.49
CA ASN A 73 -0.17 -32.70 16.89
C ASN A 73 1.18 -32.17 16.31
N ALA A 74 2.08 -33.07 15.87
CA ALA A 74 3.46 -32.79 15.51
C ALA A 74 3.64 -32.32 14.05
N VAL A 75 2.56 -32.31 13.26
CA VAL A 75 2.59 -31.71 11.94
C VAL A 75 1.78 -30.43 12.00
N SER A 76 2.47 -29.33 11.99
CA SER A 76 1.90 -27.99 11.98
C SER A 76 2.44 -27.18 10.81
N MET A 77 1.66 -26.21 10.40
CA MET A 77 2.05 -25.18 9.44
C MET A 77 1.84 -23.82 10.11
N ASN A 78 2.88 -23.00 10.12
CA ASN A 78 2.79 -21.64 10.61
C ASN A 78 2.32 -20.73 9.49
N VAL A 79 1.26 -19.96 9.74
CA VAL A 79 0.71 -18.96 8.85
C VAL A 79 0.85 -17.60 9.53
N THR A 80 1.46 -16.67 8.83
CA THR A 80 1.66 -15.30 9.32
C THR A 80 1.02 -14.33 8.32
N GLY A 81 0.12 -13.49 8.78
CA GLY A 81 -0.42 -12.38 8.01
C GLY A 81 0.54 -11.20 8.00
N ASN A 82 0.26 -10.20 7.17
CA ASN A 82 1.11 -9.02 7.02
C ASN A 82 1.23 -8.20 8.33
N GLU A 83 0.13 -8.08 9.08
CA GLU A 83 0.06 -7.31 10.32
C GLU A 83 -0.12 -8.21 11.58
N ALA A 84 -0.38 -9.48 11.40
CA ALA A 84 -0.81 -10.36 12.47
C ALA A 84 0.32 -11.23 13.02
N GLY A 85 0.12 -11.69 14.24
CA GLY A 85 0.94 -12.75 14.81
C GLY A 85 0.85 -14.06 14.02
N THR A 86 1.79 -14.96 14.27
CA THR A 86 1.82 -16.27 13.64
C THR A 86 0.76 -17.19 14.25
N ILE A 87 -0.07 -17.80 13.40
CA ILE A 87 -1.04 -18.84 13.77
C ILE A 87 -0.46 -20.18 13.34
N SER A 88 -0.43 -21.15 14.24
CA SER A 88 0.00 -22.52 13.96
C SER A 88 -1.23 -23.39 13.65
N LEU A 89 -1.34 -23.84 12.42
CA LEU A 89 -2.36 -24.80 12.01
C LEU A 89 -1.88 -26.21 12.27
N SER A 90 -2.71 -27.05 12.87
CA SER A 90 -2.40 -28.43 13.22
C SER A 90 -3.48 -29.38 12.70
N LYS A 91 -3.07 -30.59 12.32
CA LYS A 91 -3.98 -31.65 11.90
C LYS A 91 -5.01 -31.96 12.99
N GLY A 92 -6.30 -31.90 12.62
CA GLY A 92 -7.41 -32.23 13.54
C GLY A 92 -7.54 -31.25 14.68
N GLY A 93 -7.25 -29.96 14.42
CA GLY A 93 -7.36 -28.89 15.40
C GLY A 93 -8.72 -28.84 16.06
N SER A 94 -8.71 -28.49 17.34
CA SER A 94 -9.90 -28.26 18.17
C SER A 94 -9.98 -26.78 18.51
N ALA A 95 -11.17 -26.26 18.58
CA ALA A 95 -11.48 -24.83 18.73
C ALA A 95 -10.86 -24.11 19.96
N THR A 96 -10.13 -24.82 20.82
CA THR A 96 -9.59 -24.26 22.09
C THR A 96 -8.07 -24.15 22.15
N ALA A 97 -7.29 -24.82 21.27
CA ALA A 97 -5.82 -24.76 21.36
C ALA A 97 -5.06 -25.02 20.05
N ASN A 98 -5.66 -25.70 19.07
CA ASN A 98 -5.03 -26.00 17.79
C ASN A 98 -6.04 -25.74 16.68
N PHE A 99 -5.74 -24.83 15.81
CA PHE A 99 -6.59 -24.50 14.66
C PHE A 99 -6.13 -25.32 13.46
N ASP A 100 -7.07 -25.79 12.64
CA ASP A 100 -6.80 -26.39 11.33
C ASP A 100 -7.17 -25.44 10.19
N SER A 101 -7.67 -24.28 10.52
CA SER A 101 -8.19 -23.29 9.59
C SER A 101 -7.81 -21.88 10.04
N THR A 102 -7.59 -20.98 9.07
CA THR A 102 -7.34 -19.56 9.32
C THR A 102 -7.81 -18.70 8.17
N VAL A 103 -8.02 -17.43 8.47
CA VAL A 103 -8.32 -16.37 7.50
C VAL A 103 -7.31 -15.25 7.68
N ILE A 104 -6.67 -14.86 6.60
CA ILE A 104 -5.78 -13.70 6.55
C ILE A 104 -6.47 -12.62 5.73
N GLY A 105 -6.79 -11.51 6.38
CA GLY A 105 -7.42 -10.36 5.74
C GLY A 105 -6.50 -9.62 4.78
N GLY A 106 -7.10 -8.95 3.79
CA GLY A 106 -6.41 -8.05 2.90
C GLY A 106 -5.87 -6.81 3.62
N GLU A 107 -4.83 -6.20 3.07
CA GLU A 107 -4.26 -4.95 3.56
C GLU A 107 -4.86 -3.76 2.81
N VAL A 108 -5.26 -2.71 3.56
CA VAL A 108 -5.70 -1.44 2.98
C VAL A 108 -4.62 -0.39 3.21
N THR A 109 -4.02 0.10 2.14
CA THR A 109 -3.00 1.14 2.20
C THR A 109 -3.58 2.49 1.78
N PHE A 110 -3.50 3.49 2.67
CA PHE A 110 -3.87 4.87 2.36
C PHE A 110 -2.65 5.62 1.85
N LYS A 111 -2.77 6.24 0.68
CA LYS A 111 -1.70 7.02 0.04
C LYS A 111 -2.20 8.43 -0.27
N SER A 112 -1.31 9.42 -0.15
CA SER A 112 -1.59 10.80 -0.52
C SER A 112 -0.37 11.41 -1.21
N SER A 113 -0.59 12.18 -2.26
CA SER A 113 0.44 13.00 -2.91
C SER A 113 0.74 14.31 -2.14
N ALA A 114 -0.07 14.64 -1.15
CA ALA A 114 0.19 15.75 -0.23
C ALA A 114 1.20 15.32 0.86
N ASN A 115 1.51 16.26 1.77
CA ASN A 115 2.30 15.96 2.96
C ASN A 115 1.65 14.87 3.81
N THR A 116 2.23 14.58 4.97
CA THR A 116 1.68 13.61 5.92
C THR A 116 0.22 13.91 6.27
N PHE A 117 -0.56 12.87 6.46
CA PHE A 117 -1.95 12.93 6.91
C PHE A 117 -2.15 11.99 8.10
N THR A 118 -3.24 12.18 8.81
CA THR A 118 -3.65 11.31 9.92
C THR A 118 -5.02 10.73 9.64
N VAL A 119 -5.23 9.49 10.06
CA VAL A 119 -6.52 8.81 9.97
C VAL A 119 -6.86 8.25 11.34
N SER A 120 -8.13 8.35 11.73
CA SER A 120 -8.64 7.69 12.93
C SER A 120 -9.89 6.90 12.60
N THR A 121 -10.19 5.90 13.42
CA THR A 121 -11.45 5.17 13.41
C THR A 121 -12.15 5.38 14.75
N ASP A 122 -13.46 5.36 14.75
CA ASP A 122 -14.30 5.35 15.96
C ASP A 122 -14.59 3.93 16.46
N VAL A 123 -14.10 2.91 15.75
CA VAL A 123 -14.24 1.50 16.09
C VAL A 123 -12.87 0.94 16.51
N ALA A 124 -12.80 0.29 17.68
CA ALA A 124 -11.59 -0.38 18.14
C ALA A 124 -11.25 -1.61 17.28
N ALA A 125 -9.97 -2.02 17.27
CA ALA A 125 -9.51 -3.18 16.51
C ALA A 125 -10.25 -4.47 16.90
N GLU A 126 -10.51 -4.67 18.18
CA GLU A 126 -11.24 -5.81 18.73
C GLU A 126 -12.72 -5.88 18.31
N ASP A 127 -13.30 -4.74 17.90
CA ASP A 127 -14.68 -4.63 17.40
C ASP A 127 -14.75 -4.60 15.85
N GLY A 128 -13.66 -4.93 15.17
CA GLY A 128 -13.56 -4.94 13.71
C GLY A 128 -13.14 -3.58 13.12
N GLY A 129 -12.44 -2.77 13.89
CA GLY A 129 -11.85 -1.50 13.41
C GLY A 129 -10.81 -1.72 12.31
N LEU A 130 -10.69 -0.73 11.41
CA LEU A 130 -9.79 -0.77 10.26
C LEU A 130 -8.29 -0.71 10.66
N PHE A 131 -7.99 -0.16 11.83
CA PHE A 131 -6.62 -0.03 12.33
C PHE A 131 -6.42 -0.87 13.59
N ASN A 132 -5.21 -1.40 13.77
CA ASN A 132 -4.83 -2.15 14.98
C ASN A 132 -4.53 -1.21 16.16
N THR A 133 -5.42 -0.25 16.40
CA THR A 133 -5.33 0.73 17.48
C THR A 133 -6.70 0.92 18.13
N ASP A 134 -6.71 1.47 19.32
CA ASP A 134 -7.95 1.83 20.01
C ASP A 134 -8.76 2.86 19.23
N ALA A 135 -10.07 2.92 19.50
CA ALA A 135 -10.96 3.90 18.91
C ALA A 135 -10.45 5.34 19.14
N SER A 136 -10.57 6.17 18.13
CA SER A 136 -10.15 7.59 18.15
C SER A 136 -8.65 7.85 18.28
N VAL A 137 -7.79 6.84 18.17
CA VAL A 137 -6.33 7.02 18.08
C VAL A 137 -5.97 7.51 16.68
N LEU A 138 -5.09 8.53 16.63
CA LEU A 138 -4.60 9.09 15.36
C LEU A 138 -3.46 8.22 14.81
N ASN A 139 -3.70 7.59 13.68
CA ASN A 139 -2.69 6.90 12.91
C ASN A 139 -2.06 7.87 11.90
N SER A 140 -0.77 8.17 12.07
CA SER A 140 -0.05 9.11 11.21
C SER A 140 0.61 8.37 10.05
N SER A 141 0.48 8.92 8.85
CA SER A 141 1.23 8.44 7.69
C SER A 141 2.72 8.78 7.83
N SER A 142 3.57 7.97 7.24
CA SER A 142 4.99 8.27 7.07
C SER A 142 5.24 8.87 5.69
N LEU A 143 6.20 9.80 5.61
CA LEU A 143 6.63 10.37 4.33
C LEU A 143 7.63 9.42 3.68
N SER A 144 7.27 8.88 2.52
CA SER A 144 8.20 8.16 1.65
C SER A 144 8.82 9.13 0.63
N ASN A 145 10.11 8.99 0.37
CA ASN A 145 10.83 9.85 -0.55
C ASN A 145 11.61 9.04 -1.59
N VAL A 146 11.96 9.67 -2.71
CA VAL A 146 12.65 9.01 -3.83
C VAL A 146 14.05 8.50 -3.43
N ALA A 147 14.68 9.10 -2.41
CA ALA A 147 16.02 8.70 -1.97
C ALA A 147 16.02 7.38 -1.17
N SER A 148 14.87 6.95 -0.67
CA SER A 148 14.70 5.71 0.10
C SER A 148 14.08 4.56 -0.70
N LEU A 149 14.07 4.65 -2.03
CA LEU A 149 13.51 3.61 -2.88
C LEU A 149 14.32 2.32 -2.80
N ASP A 150 13.63 1.21 -2.55
CA ASP A 150 14.17 -0.13 -2.65
C ASP A 150 13.39 -0.89 -3.74
N ILE A 151 14.10 -1.27 -4.80
CA ILE A 151 13.53 -2.01 -5.94
C ILE A 151 14.03 -3.47 -5.97
N SER A 152 14.62 -3.96 -4.90
CA SER A 152 15.14 -5.32 -4.82
C SER A 152 14.03 -6.38 -4.70
N THR A 153 12.83 -5.97 -4.35
CA THR A 153 11.65 -6.83 -4.23
C THR A 153 10.52 -6.36 -5.15
N VAL A 154 9.58 -7.26 -5.47
CA VAL A 154 8.37 -6.91 -6.26
C VAL A 154 7.52 -5.87 -5.53
N ALA A 155 7.34 -6.03 -4.21
CA ALA A 155 6.61 -5.07 -3.39
C ALA A 155 7.30 -3.70 -3.35
N GLY A 156 8.65 -3.69 -3.21
CA GLY A 156 9.44 -2.47 -3.26
C GLY A 156 9.37 -1.79 -4.62
N ALA A 157 9.42 -2.55 -5.72
CA ALA A 157 9.29 -2.00 -7.07
C ALA A 157 7.89 -1.37 -7.31
N ASN A 158 6.82 -2.01 -6.85
CA ASN A 158 5.47 -1.44 -6.93
C ASN A 158 5.35 -0.15 -6.09
N SER A 159 5.89 -0.16 -4.86
CA SER A 159 5.92 1.04 -4.02
C SER A 159 6.74 2.17 -4.63
N ALA A 160 7.83 1.84 -5.35
CA ALA A 160 8.66 2.82 -6.04
C ALA A 160 7.88 3.56 -7.13
N ILE A 161 7.02 2.87 -7.88
CA ILE A 161 6.15 3.49 -8.89
C ILE A 161 5.25 4.54 -8.23
N ASP A 162 4.58 4.19 -7.15
CA ASP A 162 3.68 5.10 -6.43
C ASP A 162 4.43 6.34 -5.90
N ILE A 163 5.65 6.14 -5.36
CA ILE A 163 6.48 7.23 -4.84
C ILE A 163 6.91 8.17 -5.98
N VAL A 164 7.30 7.62 -7.13
CA VAL A 164 7.71 8.41 -8.30
C VAL A 164 6.51 9.19 -8.85
N ASP A 165 5.34 8.58 -8.95
CA ASP A 165 4.12 9.25 -9.40
C ASP A 165 3.74 10.40 -8.47
N GLY A 166 3.82 10.20 -7.15
CA GLY A 166 3.62 11.25 -6.15
C GLY A 166 4.64 12.39 -6.27
N ALA A 167 5.91 12.06 -6.53
CA ALA A 167 6.96 13.05 -6.74
C ALA A 167 6.72 13.87 -8.02
N LEU A 168 6.32 13.23 -9.12
CA LEU A 168 5.95 13.91 -10.36
C LEU A 168 4.76 14.85 -10.17
N ALA A 169 3.70 14.39 -9.48
CA ALA A 169 2.56 15.24 -9.15
C ALA A 169 2.97 16.49 -8.34
N THR A 170 3.91 16.34 -7.40
CA THR A 170 4.45 17.47 -6.63
C THR A 170 5.24 18.44 -7.51
N ILE A 171 6.07 17.92 -8.42
CA ILE A 171 6.81 18.77 -9.38
C ILE A 171 5.84 19.54 -10.29
N ASP A 172 4.81 18.90 -10.79
CA ASP A 172 3.83 19.54 -11.66
C ASP A 172 3.04 20.63 -10.93
N ALA A 173 2.66 20.40 -9.66
CA ALA A 173 2.06 21.43 -8.82
C ALA A 173 2.99 22.64 -8.64
N ASN A 174 4.26 22.40 -8.29
CA ASN A 174 5.24 23.46 -8.15
C ASN A 174 5.46 24.23 -9.47
N ARG A 175 5.47 23.56 -10.62
CA ARG A 175 5.56 24.20 -11.95
C ARG A 175 4.34 25.08 -12.24
N ALA A 176 3.14 24.62 -11.88
CA ALA A 176 1.91 25.41 -12.02
C ALA A 176 1.94 26.66 -11.14
N ASP A 177 2.40 26.56 -9.90
CA ASP A 177 2.56 27.69 -9.00
C ASP A 177 3.60 28.70 -9.51
N LEU A 178 4.74 28.22 -10.01
CA LEU A 178 5.74 29.08 -10.65
C LEU A 178 5.18 29.78 -11.90
N GLY A 179 4.39 29.10 -12.72
CA GLY A 179 3.71 29.69 -13.87
C GLY A 179 2.71 30.79 -13.46
N ALA A 180 1.96 30.57 -12.38
CA ALA A 180 1.06 31.58 -11.83
C ALA A 180 1.83 32.81 -11.30
N ILE A 181 2.94 32.59 -10.61
CA ILE A 181 3.82 33.68 -10.15
C ILE A 181 4.40 34.46 -11.33
N GLN A 182 4.89 33.78 -12.38
CA GLN A 182 5.41 34.46 -13.59
C GLN A 182 4.35 35.34 -14.26
N ASN A 183 3.11 34.85 -14.38
CA ASN A 183 2.00 35.63 -14.93
C ASN A 183 1.69 36.86 -14.06
N ARG A 184 1.70 36.72 -12.73
CA ARG A 184 1.53 37.85 -11.81
C ARG A 184 2.65 38.88 -11.93
N PHE A 185 3.91 38.43 -12.05
CA PHE A 185 5.04 39.33 -12.29
C PHE A 185 4.89 40.09 -13.64
N THR A 186 4.52 39.38 -14.69
CA THR A 186 4.30 40.01 -16.00
C THR A 186 3.22 41.08 -15.91
N SER A 187 2.08 40.79 -15.26
CA SER A 187 1.02 41.79 -15.02
C SER A 187 1.49 42.98 -14.19
N THR A 188 2.28 42.71 -13.15
CA THR A 188 2.82 43.77 -12.28
C THR A 188 3.79 44.67 -13.02
N ILE A 189 4.70 44.08 -13.81
CA ILE A 189 5.65 44.85 -14.64
C ILE A 189 4.90 45.71 -15.66
N SER A 190 3.86 45.15 -16.30
CA SER A 190 3.03 45.93 -17.24
C SER A 190 2.34 47.11 -16.54
N ASN A 191 1.74 46.91 -15.38
CA ASN A 191 1.11 47.99 -14.61
C ASN A 191 2.10 49.05 -14.14
N LEU A 192 3.31 48.62 -13.72
CA LEU A 192 4.39 49.53 -13.32
C LEU A 192 4.86 50.36 -14.53
N SER A 193 5.01 49.75 -15.73
CA SER A 193 5.39 50.44 -16.94
C SER A 193 4.39 51.54 -17.31
N VAL A 194 3.08 51.23 -17.24
CA VAL A 194 2.02 52.21 -17.47
C VAL A 194 2.08 53.34 -16.41
N SER A 195 2.35 52.98 -15.15
CA SER A 195 2.48 53.97 -14.07
C SER A 195 3.66 54.91 -14.30
N VAL A 196 4.83 54.36 -14.69
CA VAL A 196 6.02 55.13 -15.02
C VAL A 196 5.75 56.07 -16.21
N GLU A 197 5.08 55.59 -17.27
CA GLU A 197 4.69 56.40 -18.39
C GLU A 197 3.80 57.59 -17.99
N ASN A 198 2.74 57.31 -17.21
CA ASN A 198 1.83 58.33 -16.69
C ASN A 198 2.55 59.36 -15.80
N ILE A 199 3.45 58.93 -14.94
CA ILE A 199 4.25 59.82 -14.09
C ILE A 199 5.18 60.66 -14.95
N SER A 200 5.82 60.07 -15.97
CA SER A 200 6.70 60.80 -16.89
C SER A 200 5.93 61.82 -17.71
N ALA A 201 4.74 61.50 -18.21
CA ALA A 201 3.88 62.43 -18.89
C ALA A 201 3.38 63.58 -17.99
N ALA A 202 3.03 63.25 -16.72
CA ALA A 202 2.64 64.27 -15.76
C ALA A 202 3.81 65.23 -15.41
N ARG A 203 5.01 64.66 -15.25
CA ARG A 203 6.22 65.48 -15.04
C ARG A 203 6.52 66.39 -16.27
N GLY A 204 6.41 65.88 -17.49
CA GLY A 204 6.57 66.66 -18.68
C GLY A 204 5.60 67.84 -18.75
N ARG A 205 4.29 67.59 -18.45
CA ARG A 205 3.29 68.63 -18.41
C ARG A 205 3.59 69.75 -17.36
N ILE A 206 4.09 69.36 -16.19
CA ILE A 206 4.47 70.32 -15.16
C ILE A 206 5.67 71.18 -15.63
N GLN A 207 6.70 70.55 -16.22
CA GLN A 207 7.86 71.24 -16.75
C GLN A 207 7.54 72.20 -17.89
N ASP A 208 6.67 71.77 -18.82
CA ASP A 208 6.28 72.57 -19.98
C ASP A 208 5.39 73.76 -19.58
N THR A 209 4.64 73.64 -18.48
CA THR A 209 3.77 74.72 -17.98
C THR A 209 4.65 75.85 -17.31
N ASP A 210 5.77 75.48 -16.70
CA ASP A 210 6.67 76.43 -16.03
C ASP A 210 7.49 77.27 -17.08
N PHE A 211 7.63 76.80 -18.30
CA PHE A 211 8.28 77.53 -19.41
C PHE A 211 7.34 78.48 -20.17
N ALA A 212 6.04 78.48 -19.91
CA ALA A 212 5.03 79.28 -20.61
C ALA A 212 4.53 80.49 -19.82
N SER A 213 5.19 80.85 -18.68
CA SER A 213 4.84 81.97 -17.83
C SER A 213 5.89 83.08 -17.88
#